data_62dbe1717547dc74e211c8f30f365b10
#
_entry.id   62dbe1717547dc74e211c8f30f365b10
#
_cell.length_a   1.000
_cell.length_b   1.000
_cell.length_c   1.000
_cell.angle_alpha   90.00
_cell.angle_beta   90.00
_cell.angle_gamma   90.00
#
_symmetry.space_group_name_H-M   'P 1'
#
loop_
_entity.id
_entity.type
_entity.pdbx_description
1 polymer ?
#
loop_
_entity_poly.entity_id
_entity_poly.type
_entity_poly.pdbx_seq_one_letter_code
_entity_poly.pdbx_strand_id
1 'polypeptide(L)'
;MGKPLTALAKEAGISRTYLYGLAAGASRDPSVRTLIKLAKALRVSPLLLFRYFADLTGAPANAYSMATTNRAAGIDDPDDVAVFNADVTTPDQAVVLPGEVFQKTWEIQNLGTRPWRGRRLVRVDREYVIARRTDPQGQLEVVMDIHLRSLYSELPIADTLPGQPVHISVEFAAPKETCTVASVWRIEDEQGKPCYGPAFILHVVVNVMAR
;
A
#
# COMPACT_ATOMS: atom_id res chain seq x y z
N MET A 1 -22.55 -16.16 -6.76
CA MET A 1 -22.81 -17.25 -5.77
C MET A 1 -21.49 -17.61 -5.10
N GLY A 2 -21.39 -17.46 -3.76
CA GLY A 2 -20.19 -17.81 -2.99
C GLY A 2 -20.01 -19.32 -2.88
N LYS A 3 -18.78 -19.82 -2.86
CA LYS A 3 -18.47 -21.23 -2.60
C LYS A 3 -18.93 -21.62 -1.19
N PRO A 4 -19.57 -22.77 -0.99
CA PRO A 4 -19.90 -23.25 0.36
C PRO A 4 -18.61 -23.53 1.15
N LEU A 5 -18.61 -23.21 2.44
CA LEU A 5 -17.44 -23.36 3.32
C LEU A 5 -16.88 -24.79 3.33
N THR A 6 -17.75 -25.79 3.16
CA THR A 6 -17.34 -27.21 3.07
C THR A 6 -16.48 -27.51 1.84
N ALA A 7 -16.82 -26.92 0.70
CA ALA A 7 -16.02 -27.05 -0.52
C ALA A 7 -14.70 -26.29 -0.41
N LEU A 8 -14.73 -25.12 0.20
CA LEU A 8 -13.54 -24.30 0.45
C LEU A 8 -12.55 -25.01 1.38
N ALA A 9 -13.03 -25.64 2.48
CA ALA A 9 -12.18 -26.42 3.39
C ALA A 9 -11.46 -27.56 2.67
N LYS A 10 -12.20 -28.31 1.82
CA LYS A 10 -11.64 -29.39 1.02
C LYS A 10 -10.57 -28.89 0.04
N GLU A 11 -10.85 -27.81 -0.67
CA GLU A 11 -9.93 -27.23 -1.67
C GLU A 11 -8.66 -26.64 -1.01
N ALA A 12 -8.81 -26.00 0.16
CA ALA A 12 -7.69 -25.49 0.93
C ALA A 12 -6.90 -26.56 1.69
N GLY A 13 -7.42 -27.81 1.77
CA GLY A 13 -6.78 -28.89 2.52
C GLY A 13 -6.67 -28.59 4.02
N ILE A 14 -7.74 -28.04 4.61
CA ILE A 14 -7.87 -27.76 6.05
C ILE A 14 -9.15 -28.38 6.61
N SER A 15 -9.21 -28.60 7.92
CA SER A 15 -10.42 -29.18 8.52
C SER A 15 -11.61 -28.22 8.45
N ARG A 16 -12.81 -28.74 8.33
CA ARG A 16 -14.04 -27.93 8.35
C ARG A 16 -14.17 -27.16 9.65
N THR A 17 -13.96 -27.82 10.78
CA THR A 17 -14.05 -27.21 12.12
C THR A 17 -13.10 -26.02 12.24
N TYR A 18 -11.88 -26.15 11.73
CA TYR A 18 -10.91 -25.07 11.76
C TYR A 18 -11.32 -23.90 10.86
N LEU A 19 -11.81 -24.17 9.64
CA LEU A 19 -12.32 -23.12 8.75
C LEU A 19 -13.53 -22.38 9.36
N TYR A 20 -14.46 -23.09 9.98
CA TYR A 20 -15.59 -22.49 10.68
C TYR A 20 -15.12 -21.64 11.86
N GLY A 21 -14.13 -22.10 12.61
CA GLY A 21 -13.51 -21.34 13.70
C GLY A 21 -12.86 -20.04 13.24
N LEU A 22 -12.18 -20.07 12.09
CA LEU A 22 -11.62 -18.88 11.45
C LEU A 22 -12.73 -17.91 10.99
N ALA A 23 -13.76 -18.44 10.32
CA ALA A 23 -14.86 -17.62 9.80
C ALA A 23 -15.72 -16.99 10.92
N ALA A 24 -15.85 -17.67 12.05
CA ALA A 24 -16.57 -17.19 13.24
C ALA A 24 -15.72 -16.29 14.15
N GLY A 25 -14.43 -16.08 13.83
CA GLY A 25 -13.52 -15.30 14.68
C GLY A 25 -13.09 -16.00 15.98
N ALA A 26 -13.43 -17.29 16.14
CA ALA A 26 -13.01 -18.09 17.28
C ALA A 26 -11.53 -18.49 17.23
N SER A 27 -10.95 -18.58 16.03
CA SER A 27 -9.53 -18.73 15.78
C SER A 27 -9.02 -17.49 15.05
N ARG A 28 -8.12 -16.74 15.66
CA ARG A 28 -7.67 -15.43 15.16
C ARG A 28 -6.23 -15.42 14.64
N ASP A 29 -5.52 -16.54 14.82
CA ASP A 29 -4.09 -16.63 14.45
C ASP A 29 -3.82 -17.86 13.56
N PRO A 30 -4.24 -17.82 12.29
CA PRO A 30 -3.92 -18.86 11.33
C PRO A 30 -2.45 -18.77 10.90
N SER A 31 -1.81 -19.94 10.75
CA SER A 31 -0.44 -19.97 10.23
C SER A 31 -0.36 -19.39 8.81
N VAL A 32 0.80 -18.83 8.47
CA VAL A 32 1.11 -18.32 7.11
C VAL A 32 0.77 -19.35 6.03
N ARG A 33 1.10 -20.61 6.27
CA ARG A 33 0.79 -21.72 5.35
C ARG A 33 -0.72 -21.89 5.16
N THR A 34 -1.51 -21.72 6.21
CA THR A 34 -2.98 -21.79 6.14
C THR A 34 -3.54 -20.63 5.32
N LEU A 35 -3.02 -19.41 5.53
CA LEU A 35 -3.45 -18.23 4.76
C LEU A 35 -3.15 -18.37 3.27
N ILE A 36 -1.99 -18.90 2.91
CA ILE A 36 -1.64 -19.17 1.51
C ILE A 36 -2.59 -20.21 0.88
N LYS A 37 -2.91 -21.29 1.59
CA LYS A 37 -3.85 -22.32 1.10
C LYS A 37 -5.26 -21.77 0.92
N LEU A 38 -5.75 -20.96 1.88
CA LEU A 38 -7.05 -20.30 1.79
C LEU A 38 -7.11 -19.30 0.64
N ALA A 39 -6.06 -18.48 0.48
CA ALA A 39 -5.97 -17.52 -0.60
C ALA A 39 -6.05 -18.20 -1.98
N LYS A 40 -5.33 -19.31 -2.14
CA LYS A 40 -5.39 -20.12 -3.38
C LYS A 40 -6.79 -20.64 -3.64
N ALA A 41 -7.46 -21.19 -2.65
CA ALA A 41 -8.82 -21.75 -2.78
C ALA A 41 -9.89 -20.66 -3.03
N LEU A 42 -9.69 -19.46 -2.45
CA LEU A 42 -10.54 -18.29 -2.66
C LEU A 42 -10.20 -17.53 -3.95
N ARG A 43 -9.07 -17.84 -4.59
CA ARG A 43 -8.52 -17.11 -5.75
C ARG A 43 -8.29 -15.62 -5.47
N VAL A 44 -7.80 -15.33 -4.28
CA VAL A 44 -7.42 -13.97 -3.84
C VAL A 44 -5.93 -13.91 -3.53
N SER A 45 -5.39 -12.70 -3.42
CA SER A 45 -4.01 -12.52 -2.96
C SER A 45 -3.87 -13.00 -1.51
N PRO A 46 -2.83 -13.78 -1.16
CA PRO A 46 -2.53 -14.14 0.23
C PRO A 46 -2.42 -12.92 1.14
N LEU A 47 -1.92 -11.82 0.62
CA LEU A 47 -1.73 -10.56 1.33
C LEU A 47 -3.06 -9.98 1.87
N LEU A 48 -4.16 -10.18 1.15
CA LEU A 48 -5.50 -9.76 1.59
C LEU A 48 -5.92 -10.49 2.87
N LEU A 49 -5.65 -11.80 2.95
CA LEU A 49 -5.94 -12.58 4.14
C LEU A 49 -4.99 -12.26 5.30
N PHE A 50 -3.70 -12.05 5.01
CA PHE A 50 -2.74 -11.59 6.02
C PHE A 50 -3.20 -10.31 6.69
N ARG A 51 -3.62 -9.34 5.90
CA ARG A 51 -4.12 -8.05 6.41
C ARG A 51 -5.37 -8.24 7.27
N TYR A 52 -6.36 -8.98 6.78
CA TYR A 52 -7.59 -9.24 7.50
C TYR A 52 -7.33 -9.84 8.90
N PHE A 53 -6.44 -10.83 9.00
CA PHE A 53 -6.12 -11.44 10.28
C PHE A 53 -5.22 -10.58 11.17
N ALA A 54 -4.34 -9.76 10.60
CA ALA A 54 -3.55 -8.78 11.35
C ALA A 54 -4.45 -7.72 12.01
N ASP A 55 -5.46 -7.22 11.29
CA ASP A 55 -6.45 -6.28 11.80
C ASP A 55 -7.28 -6.90 12.94
N LEU A 56 -7.63 -8.19 12.85
CA LEU A 56 -8.35 -8.91 13.90
C LEU A 56 -7.54 -9.12 15.19
N THR A 57 -6.22 -9.20 15.09
CA THR A 57 -5.34 -9.39 16.27
C THR A 57 -5.04 -8.09 17.02
N GLY A 58 -5.57 -6.96 16.53
CA GLY A 58 -5.37 -5.66 17.19
C GLY A 58 -3.91 -5.18 17.13
N ALA A 59 -3.10 -5.74 16.23
CA ALA A 59 -1.79 -5.20 15.96
C ALA A 59 -1.95 -3.75 15.52
N PRO A 60 -1.26 -2.77 16.14
CA PRO A 60 -1.41 -1.38 15.76
C PRO A 60 -1.08 -1.26 14.28
N ALA A 61 -2.02 -0.71 13.50
CA ALA A 61 -1.91 -0.55 12.05
C ALA A 61 -0.61 0.13 11.62
N ASN A 62 0.05 0.82 12.53
CA ASN A 62 1.28 1.58 12.32
C ASN A 62 2.57 0.76 12.40
N ALA A 63 2.53 -0.51 12.89
CA ALA A 63 3.76 -1.27 13.11
C ALA A 63 4.29 -1.97 11.84
N TYR A 64 3.46 -2.17 10.81
CA TYR A 64 3.83 -2.93 9.60
C TYR A 64 3.37 -2.30 8.27
N SER A 65 2.88 -1.07 8.30
CA SER A 65 2.38 -0.43 7.09
C SER A 65 3.48 0.32 6.32
N MET A 66 4.47 -0.43 5.88
CA MET A 66 5.13 -0.05 4.62
C MET A 66 4.46 -0.91 3.54
N ALA A 67 3.45 -0.29 2.93
CA ALA A 67 2.88 -0.67 1.65
C ALA A 67 1.98 -1.90 1.55
N THR A 68 0.74 -1.71 1.83
CA THR A 68 -0.27 -2.23 0.92
C THR A 68 -1.21 -1.09 0.58
N THR A 69 -0.89 -0.41 -0.50
CA THR A 69 -1.85 0.49 -1.12
C THR A 69 -3.14 -0.31 -1.29
N ASN A 70 -4.20 0.06 -0.60
CA ASN A 70 -5.51 -0.44 -0.97
C ASN A 70 -5.69 -0.09 -2.43
N ARG A 71 -5.77 -1.09 -3.31
CA ARG A 71 -5.90 -0.87 -4.74
C ARG A 71 -7.16 -0.10 -5.11
N ALA A 72 -8.10 0.01 -4.18
CA ALA A 72 -9.31 0.79 -4.36
C ALA A 72 -9.68 1.55 -3.09
N ALA A 73 -10.20 2.75 -3.25
CA ALA A 73 -10.74 3.59 -2.19
C ALA A 73 -12.08 4.18 -2.62
N GLY A 74 -12.86 4.68 -1.67
CA GLY A 74 -14.19 5.21 -1.95
C GLY A 74 -15.27 4.14 -1.91
N ILE A 75 -15.03 3.00 -1.23
CA ILE A 75 -16.03 1.93 -1.12
C ILE A 75 -17.32 2.43 -0.45
N ASP A 76 -17.20 3.40 0.46
CA ASP A 76 -18.33 4.01 1.17
C ASP A 76 -18.99 5.16 0.37
N ASP A 77 -18.34 5.65 -0.69
CA ASP A 77 -18.84 6.66 -1.62
C ASP A 77 -18.63 6.18 -3.06
N PRO A 78 -19.65 5.52 -3.66
CA PRO A 78 -19.52 4.98 -5.01
C PRO A 78 -19.38 6.06 -6.09
N ASP A 79 -19.67 7.31 -5.77
CA ASP A 79 -19.49 8.42 -6.68
C ASP A 79 -18.04 8.91 -6.74
N ASP A 80 -17.23 8.55 -5.76
CA ASP A 80 -15.82 8.94 -5.69
C ASP A 80 -14.91 7.75 -5.36
N VAL A 81 -14.61 6.95 -6.36
CA VAL A 81 -13.77 5.76 -6.24
C VAL A 81 -12.46 5.95 -6.98
N ALA A 82 -11.35 5.75 -6.27
CA ALA A 82 -10.02 5.69 -6.86
C ALA A 82 -9.48 4.26 -6.85
N VAL A 83 -8.82 3.86 -7.92
CA VAL A 83 -8.12 2.59 -8.01
C VAL A 83 -6.67 2.84 -8.41
N PHE A 84 -5.76 2.19 -7.71
CA PHE A 84 -4.36 2.12 -8.11
C PHE A 84 -4.20 1.01 -9.16
N ASN A 85 -3.71 1.39 -10.34
CA ASN A 85 -3.49 0.46 -11.44
C ASN A 85 -2.06 -0.09 -11.44
N ALA A 86 -1.06 0.78 -11.43
CA ALA A 86 0.32 0.35 -11.57
C ALA A 86 1.35 1.39 -11.08
N ASP A 87 2.54 0.90 -10.78
CA ASP A 87 3.79 1.65 -10.81
C ASP A 87 4.30 1.67 -12.26
N VAL A 88 4.19 2.81 -12.93
CA VAL A 88 4.60 2.97 -14.35
C VAL A 88 6.12 3.02 -14.46
N THR A 89 6.77 3.67 -13.49
CA THR A 89 8.23 3.73 -13.35
C THR A 89 8.63 3.28 -11.95
N THR A 90 9.91 3.01 -11.73
CA THR A 90 10.50 2.71 -10.42
C THR A 90 9.56 1.89 -9.52
N PRO A 91 9.45 0.56 -9.71
CA PRO A 91 8.61 -0.28 -8.87
C PRO A 91 9.08 -0.21 -7.42
N ASP A 92 8.18 -0.52 -6.49
CA ASP A 92 8.55 -0.61 -5.08
C ASP A 92 9.65 -1.65 -4.86
N GLN A 93 10.53 -1.37 -3.90
CA GLN A 93 11.75 -2.14 -3.60
C GLN A 93 12.82 -2.08 -4.70
N ALA A 94 12.70 -1.18 -5.68
CA ALA A 94 13.76 -0.96 -6.65
C ALA A 94 15.07 -0.59 -5.95
N VAL A 95 16.18 -1.06 -6.51
CA VAL A 95 17.53 -0.70 -6.03
C VAL A 95 17.97 0.56 -6.77
N VAL A 96 18.39 1.56 -6.01
CA VAL A 96 18.93 2.83 -6.51
C VAL A 96 20.29 3.09 -5.88
N LEU A 97 21.13 3.88 -6.58
CA LEU A 97 22.44 4.25 -6.05
C LEU A 97 22.32 5.40 -5.04
N PRO A 98 23.28 5.53 -4.09
CA PRO A 98 23.35 6.68 -3.22
C PRO A 98 23.39 8.00 -4.00
N GLY A 99 22.47 8.90 -3.70
CA GLY A 99 22.33 10.20 -4.39
C GLY A 99 21.71 10.13 -5.78
N GLU A 100 21.29 8.98 -6.26
CA GLU A 100 20.63 8.84 -7.57
C GLU A 100 19.33 9.64 -7.64
N VAL A 101 19.10 10.30 -8.78
CA VAL A 101 17.85 10.95 -9.09
C VAL A 101 17.01 10.01 -9.95
N PHE A 102 15.77 9.78 -9.54
CA PHE A 102 14.84 8.89 -10.24
C PHE A 102 13.41 9.47 -10.24
N GLN A 103 12.60 9.01 -11.17
CA GLN A 103 11.20 9.41 -11.25
C GLN A 103 10.29 8.24 -10.84
N LYS A 104 9.35 8.51 -9.94
CA LYS A 104 8.23 7.64 -9.63
C LYS A 104 7.00 8.15 -10.34
N THR A 105 6.35 7.29 -11.12
CA THR A 105 5.08 7.55 -11.75
C THR A 105 4.08 6.49 -11.33
N TRP A 106 2.97 6.91 -10.72
CA TRP A 106 1.82 6.06 -10.43
C TRP A 106 0.74 6.26 -11.49
N GLU A 107 0.08 5.18 -11.87
CA GLU A 107 -1.18 5.23 -12.58
C GLU A 107 -2.32 4.93 -11.61
N ILE A 108 -3.23 5.88 -11.49
CA ILE A 108 -4.49 5.72 -10.76
C ILE A 108 -5.66 5.97 -11.70
N GLN A 109 -6.83 5.43 -11.38
CA GLN A 109 -8.03 5.54 -12.21
C GLN A 109 -9.21 6.03 -11.39
N ASN A 110 -9.98 6.94 -11.98
CA ASN A 110 -11.27 7.36 -11.43
C ASN A 110 -12.35 6.34 -11.84
N LEU A 111 -12.74 5.47 -10.93
CA LEU A 111 -13.87 4.53 -11.12
C LEU A 111 -15.17 5.04 -10.50
N GLY A 112 -15.20 6.25 -9.95
CA GLY A 112 -16.41 6.91 -9.49
C GLY A 112 -17.27 7.44 -10.64
N THR A 113 -18.36 8.09 -10.31
CA THR A 113 -19.27 8.75 -11.26
C THR A 113 -19.03 10.25 -11.35
N ARG A 114 -18.26 10.82 -10.39
CA ARG A 114 -17.89 12.24 -10.37
C ARG A 114 -16.52 12.49 -10.99
N PRO A 115 -16.37 13.56 -11.83
CA PRO A 115 -15.07 14.00 -12.27
C PRO A 115 -14.19 14.44 -11.10
N TRP A 116 -12.91 14.09 -11.12
CA TRP A 116 -11.93 14.69 -10.22
C TRP A 116 -11.54 16.07 -10.73
N ARG A 117 -11.65 17.07 -9.87
CA ARG A 117 -11.24 18.45 -10.15
C ARG A 117 -10.52 19.04 -8.96
N GLY A 118 -9.50 19.86 -9.22
CA GLY A 118 -8.76 20.57 -8.19
C GLY A 118 -8.06 19.69 -7.16
N ARG A 119 -7.88 18.40 -7.43
CA ARG A 119 -7.21 17.46 -6.52
C ARG A 119 -5.71 17.65 -6.51
N ARG A 120 -5.11 17.35 -5.38
CA ARG A 120 -3.66 17.43 -5.18
C ARG A 120 -3.14 16.13 -4.59
N LEU A 121 -1.94 15.75 -4.99
CA LEU A 121 -1.14 14.75 -4.31
C LEU A 121 -0.28 15.45 -3.27
N VAL A 122 -0.40 15.10 -2.00
CA VAL A 122 0.28 15.76 -0.88
C VAL A 122 1.16 14.77 -0.13
N ARG A 123 2.39 15.16 0.16
CA ARG A 123 3.37 14.36 0.87
C ARG A 123 3.07 14.32 2.37
N VAL A 124 3.02 13.12 2.93
CA VAL A 124 2.67 12.87 4.34
C VAL A 124 3.70 12.03 5.10
N ASP A 125 4.95 12.06 4.69
CA ASP A 125 6.05 11.28 5.27
C ASP A 125 6.12 11.38 6.80
N ARG A 126 5.78 12.54 7.37
CA ARG A 126 5.83 12.78 8.83
C ARG A 126 4.85 11.92 9.63
N GLU A 127 3.87 11.34 8.97
CA GLU A 127 2.86 10.47 9.59
C GLU A 127 3.32 8.99 9.63
N TYR A 128 4.50 8.67 9.04
CA TYR A 128 4.96 7.30 8.84
C TYR A 128 6.44 7.11 9.22
N VAL A 129 6.81 5.86 9.46
CA VAL A 129 8.22 5.45 9.52
C VAL A 129 8.70 5.24 8.09
N ILE A 130 9.55 6.13 7.60
CA ILE A 130 9.95 6.19 6.20
C ILE A 130 11.34 5.64 5.90
N ALA A 131 12.20 5.42 6.90
CA ALA A 131 13.54 4.90 6.65
C ALA A 131 13.96 3.84 7.66
N ARG A 132 14.66 2.82 7.17
CA ARG A 132 15.25 1.73 7.96
C ARG A 132 16.61 1.38 7.39
N ARG A 133 17.54 1.05 8.26
CA ARG A 133 18.83 0.48 7.89
C ARG A 133 19.14 -0.77 8.72
N THR A 134 20.02 -1.61 8.21
CA THR A 134 20.60 -2.70 9.00
C THR A 134 21.84 -2.16 9.70
N ASP A 135 21.89 -2.28 11.01
CA ASP A 135 23.06 -1.92 11.80
C ASP A 135 24.23 -2.90 11.58
N PRO A 136 25.45 -2.61 12.08
CA PRO A 136 26.59 -3.53 11.95
C PRO A 136 26.38 -4.89 12.62
N GLN A 137 25.41 -5.03 13.51
CA GLN A 137 25.01 -6.26 14.19
C GLN A 137 23.94 -7.05 13.43
N GLY A 138 23.46 -6.53 12.29
CA GLY A 138 22.44 -7.15 11.45
C GLY A 138 20.99 -6.90 11.91
N GLN A 139 20.76 -5.96 12.85
CA GLN A 139 19.45 -5.59 13.32
C GLN A 139 18.85 -4.44 12.48
N LEU A 140 17.53 -4.47 12.28
CA LEU A 140 16.82 -3.39 11.61
C LEU A 140 16.64 -2.21 12.57
N GLU A 141 17.18 -1.08 12.18
CA GLU A 141 17.07 0.19 12.89
C GLU A 141 16.16 1.16 12.12
N VAL A 142 15.25 1.83 12.84
CA VAL A 142 14.45 2.94 12.29
C VAL A 142 15.29 4.20 12.31
N VAL A 143 15.34 4.90 11.19
CA VAL A 143 16.11 6.14 11.04
C VAL A 143 15.14 7.28 10.74
N MET A 144 15.15 8.33 11.55
CA MET A 144 14.18 9.42 11.50
C MET A 144 14.60 10.60 10.64
N ASP A 145 15.90 10.75 10.37
CA ASP A 145 16.50 11.88 9.66
C ASP A 145 16.87 11.56 8.19
N ILE A 146 16.64 10.31 7.76
CA ILE A 146 16.85 9.88 6.38
C ILE A 146 15.52 9.91 5.62
N HIS A 147 15.49 10.59 4.48
CA HIS A 147 14.31 10.70 3.63
C HIS A 147 14.68 10.86 2.14
N LEU A 148 13.76 10.50 1.27
CA LEU A 148 13.84 10.84 -0.15
C LEU A 148 13.67 12.36 -0.30
N ARG A 149 14.55 13.01 -1.05
CA ARG A 149 14.42 14.43 -1.36
C ARG A 149 13.54 14.59 -2.60
N SER A 150 12.67 15.57 -2.59
CA SER A 150 11.88 15.99 -3.75
C SER A 150 11.73 17.52 -3.70
N LEU A 151 11.65 18.14 -4.86
CA LEU A 151 11.38 19.58 -4.99
C LEU A 151 9.95 19.93 -4.56
N TYR A 152 9.06 18.96 -4.60
CA TYR A 152 7.64 19.16 -4.35
C TYR A 152 7.22 18.45 -3.08
N SER A 153 6.42 19.13 -2.26
CA SER A 153 5.66 18.56 -1.14
C SER A 153 4.19 18.34 -1.52
N GLU A 154 3.75 18.97 -2.61
CA GLU A 154 2.43 18.79 -3.21
C GLU A 154 2.48 18.99 -4.72
N LEU A 155 1.57 18.33 -5.44
CA LEU A 155 1.44 18.40 -6.90
C LEU A 155 -0.04 18.38 -7.28
N PRO A 156 -0.46 19.18 -8.27
CA PRO A 156 -1.81 19.07 -8.79
C PRO A 156 -1.99 17.73 -9.51
N ILE A 157 -3.18 17.14 -9.34
CA ILE A 157 -3.63 16.00 -10.15
C ILE A 157 -4.47 16.57 -11.30
N ALA A 158 -4.17 16.15 -12.52
CA ALA A 158 -4.95 16.58 -13.69
C ALA A 158 -6.43 16.23 -13.53
N ASP A 159 -7.32 17.08 -14.00
CA ASP A 159 -8.75 16.82 -14.03
C ASP A 159 -9.01 15.50 -14.76
N THR A 160 -9.71 14.58 -14.07
CA THR A 160 -9.86 13.20 -14.52
C THR A 160 -11.33 12.82 -14.57
N LEU A 161 -11.83 12.51 -15.75
CA LEU A 161 -13.23 12.10 -15.93
C LEU A 161 -13.47 10.68 -15.39
N PRO A 162 -14.73 10.33 -15.07
CA PRO A 162 -15.11 8.96 -14.74
C PRO A 162 -14.59 7.95 -15.76
N GLY A 163 -14.01 6.86 -15.28
CA GLY A 163 -13.42 5.80 -16.11
C GLY A 163 -12.02 6.09 -16.65
N GLN A 164 -11.50 7.31 -16.51
CA GLN A 164 -10.20 7.67 -17.06
C GLN A 164 -9.06 7.41 -16.06
N PRO A 165 -7.91 6.91 -16.52
CA PRO A 165 -6.68 6.87 -15.74
C PRO A 165 -5.96 8.22 -15.77
N VAL A 166 -5.12 8.46 -14.76
CA VAL A 166 -4.20 9.59 -14.69
C VAL A 166 -2.84 9.14 -14.17
N HIS A 167 -1.78 9.67 -14.80
CA HIS A 167 -0.41 9.47 -14.36
C HIS A 167 0.03 10.62 -13.49
N ILE A 168 0.60 10.29 -12.32
CA ILE A 168 1.15 11.28 -11.39
C ILE A 168 2.62 10.96 -11.19
N SER A 169 3.48 11.91 -11.55
CA SER A 169 4.93 11.73 -11.53
C SER A 169 5.59 12.64 -10.50
N VAL A 170 6.50 12.08 -9.72
CA VAL A 170 7.33 12.80 -8.75
C VAL A 170 8.78 12.42 -8.95
N GLU A 171 9.65 13.42 -9.00
CA GLU A 171 11.09 13.22 -9.02
C GLU A 171 11.64 13.18 -7.59
N PHE A 172 12.52 12.21 -7.33
CA PHE A 172 13.17 12.00 -6.06
C PHE A 172 14.69 11.91 -6.24
N ALA A 173 15.41 12.36 -5.21
CA ALA A 173 16.83 12.05 -5.03
C ALA A 173 16.99 11.14 -3.81
N ALA A 174 17.67 10.01 -4.00
CA ALA A 174 17.99 9.06 -2.94
C ALA A 174 18.96 9.68 -1.92
N PRO A 175 18.89 9.28 -0.64
CA PRO A 175 19.90 9.64 0.34
C PRO A 175 21.28 9.07 -0.04
N LYS A 176 22.33 9.53 0.64
CA LYS A 176 23.69 9.02 0.42
C LYS A 176 23.96 7.73 1.20
N GLU A 177 23.20 7.50 2.26
CA GLU A 177 23.32 6.38 3.16
C GLU A 177 22.65 5.13 2.58
N THR A 178 23.27 3.96 2.80
CA THR A 178 22.65 2.67 2.50
C THR A 178 21.50 2.42 3.44
N CYS A 179 20.28 2.33 2.89
CA CYS A 179 19.06 2.16 3.67
C CYS A 179 17.90 1.72 2.77
N THR A 180 16.82 1.24 3.37
CA THR A 180 15.50 1.21 2.71
C THR A 180 14.76 2.48 3.13
N VAL A 181 14.31 3.25 2.15
CA VAL A 181 13.62 4.53 2.38
C VAL A 181 12.37 4.64 1.53
N ALA A 182 11.36 5.29 2.10
CA ALA A 182 10.08 5.51 1.45
C ALA A 182 9.72 6.99 1.38
N SER A 183 8.73 7.31 0.55
CA SER A 183 7.95 8.54 0.62
C SER A 183 6.48 8.20 0.44
N VAL A 184 5.62 8.81 1.25
CA VAL A 184 4.20 8.51 1.35
C VAL A 184 3.38 9.75 0.99
N TRP A 185 2.35 9.52 0.18
CA TRP A 185 1.53 10.58 -0.39
C TRP A 185 0.06 10.22 -0.30
N ARG A 186 -0.80 11.23 -0.11
CA ARG A 186 -2.25 11.07 -0.14
C ARG A 186 -2.90 12.05 -1.10
N ILE A 187 -4.10 11.75 -1.54
CA ILE A 187 -4.90 12.63 -2.39
C ILE A 187 -5.77 13.50 -1.50
N GLU A 188 -5.69 14.80 -1.73
CA GLU A 188 -6.50 15.83 -1.07
C GLU A 188 -7.33 16.61 -2.08
N ASP A 189 -8.46 17.16 -1.60
CA ASP A 189 -9.30 18.09 -2.36
C ASP A 189 -8.73 19.53 -2.32
N GLU A 190 -9.42 20.48 -2.95
CA GLU A 190 -9.04 21.89 -2.96
C GLU A 190 -8.99 22.51 -1.57
N GLN A 191 -9.75 21.99 -0.61
CA GLN A 191 -9.81 22.45 0.77
C GLN A 191 -8.73 21.81 1.67
N GLY A 192 -7.91 20.91 1.13
CA GLY A 192 -6.88 20.18 1.87
C GLY A 192 -7.43 19.03 2.70
N LYS A 193 -8.64 18.59 2.42
CA LYS A 193 -9.24 17.42 3.07
C LYS A 193 -8.84 16.16 2.32
N PRO A 194 -8.41 15.07 3.02
CA PRO A 194 -8.18 13.79 2.39
C PRO A 194 -9.42 13.29 1.64
N CYS A 195 -9.27 12.97 0.37
CA CYS A 195 -10.34 12.43 -0.46
C CYS A 195 -10.71 11.00 -0.07
N TYR A 196 -9.75 10.25 0.49
CA TYR A 196 -9.90 8.83 0.78
C TYR A 196 -9.41 8.51 2.18
N GLY A 197 -9.84 7.37 2.71
CA GLY A 197 -9.40 6.89 4.01
C GLY A 197 -7.89 6.60 4.07
N PRO A 198 -7.32 6.47 5.29
CA PRO A 198 -5.87 6.34 5.51
C PRO A 198 -5.26 5.08 4.89
N ALA A 199 -6.10 4.15 4.43
CA ALA A 199 -5.65 2.94 3.75
C ALA A 199 -5.33 3.17 2.26
N PHE A 200 -5.77 4.28 1.66
CA PHE A 200 -5.44 4.63 0.28
C PHE A 200 -4.37 5.72 0.26
N ILE A 201 -3.14 5.28 0.14
CA ILE A 201 -1.96 6.13 -0.01
C ILE A 201 -1.17 5.69 -1.24
N LEU A 202 -0.51 6.61 -1.89
CA LEU A 202 0.52 6.32 -2.88
C LEU A 202 1.87 6.37 -2.18
N HIS A 203 2.75 5.45 -2.51
CA HIS A 203 4.07 5.43 -1.92
C HIS A 203 5.13 5.00 -2.94
N VAL A 204 6.34 5.31 -2.64
CA VAL A 204 7.53 4.77 -3.28
C VAL A 204 8.45 4.24 -2.19
N VAL A 205 8.94 3.03 -2.38
CA VAL A 205 9.93 2.40 -1.49
C VAL A 205 11.13 2.00 -2.34
N VAL A 206 12.32 2.42 -1.95
CA VAL A 206 13.55 2.04 -2.64
C VAL A 206 14.60 1.54 -1.66
N ASN A 207 15.47 0.66 -2.16
CA ASN A 207 16.64 0.20 -1.46
C ASN A 207 17.86 0.94 -1.99
N VAL A 208 18.44 1.82 -1.17
CA VAL A 208 19.65 2.56 -1.52
C VAL A 208 20.85 1.68 -1.21
N MET A 209 21.58 1.28 -2.23
CA MET A 209 22.73 0.39 -2.10
C MET A 209 23.88 0.86 -2.99
N ALA A 210 25.09 0.93 -2.42
CA ALA A 210 26.31 1.06 -3.22
C ALA A 210 26.55 -0.26 -3.98
N ARG A 211 27.02 -0.15 -5.22
CA ARG A 211 27.48 -1.32 -6.00
C ARG A 211 28.79 -1.85 -5.47
#